data_42ee7602ac7cebb69f6ab69751c5c86a
#
_entry.id   42ee7602ac7cebb69f6ab69751c5c86a
#
_cell.length_a   1.000
_cell.length_b   1.000
_cell.length_c   1.000
_cell.angle_alpha   90.00
_cell.angle_beta   90.00
_cell.angle_gamma   90.00
#
_symmetry.space_group_name_H-M   'P 1'
#
loop_
_entity.id
_entity.type
_entity.pdbx_description
1 polymer ?
#
loop_
_entity_poly.entity_id
_entity_poly.type
_entity_poly.pdbx_seq_one_letter_code
_entity_poly.pdbx_strand_id
1 'polypeptide(L)'
;MAGLLLFALVGAALPQAEPAVQIVPPLTGWAEPMSEGQIPPLGRPITDDVRRMRNYPEQPPVIPHSIDGYQLTVNTNRCMDCHKPQFTEGSGAPMISVTHFQDRDGQVLTDVTPRRYFCTACHVQQTDVQPLVPNQFRDGYRHAGGP
;
A
#
# COMPACT_ATOMS: atom_id res chain seq x y z
N MET A 1 27.51 -66.42 -56.01
CA MET A 1 27.38 -64.95 -56.24
C MET A 1 26.51 -64.40 -55.08
N ALA A 2 27.14 -63.82 -54.08
CA ALA A 2 26.43 -63.27 -52.88
C ALA A 2 26.37 -61.75 -53.04
N GLY A 3 25.18 -61.20 -53.18
CA GLY A 3 24.94 -59.76 -53.28
C GLY A 3 24.85 -59.13 -51.88
N LEU A 4 25.73 -58.16 -51.62
CA LEU A 4 25.78 -57.40 -50.37
C LEU A 4 24.82 -56.17 -50.52
N LEU A 5 23.72 -56.18 -49.79
CA LEU A 5 22.81 -55.02 -49.72
C LEU A 5 23.32 -54.04 -48.61
N LEU A 6 23.82 -52.88 -49.05
CA LEU A 6 24.16 -51.77 -48.16
C LEU A 6 22.87 -51.02 -47.84
N PHE A 7 22.45 -51.03 -46.54
CA PHE A 7 21.43 -50.16 -46.02
C PHE A 7 22.08 -48.83 -45.60
N ALA A 8 21.77 -47.73 -46.29
CA ALA A 8 22.13 -46.39 -45.87
C ALA A 8 21.15 -45.90 -44.79
N LEU A 9 21.65 -45.73 -43.57
CA LEU A 9 20.93 -45.09 -42.48
C LEU A 9 20.94 -43.57 -42.71
N VAL A 10 19.81 -43.03 -43.17
CA VAL A 10 19.57 -41.59 -43.21
C VAL A 10 19.22 -41.14 -41.79
N GLY A 11 20.18 -40.56 -41.07
CA GLY A 11 19.96 -39.94 -39.78
C GLY A 11 19.11 -38.67 -39.95
N ALA A 12 17.87 -38.69 -39.46
CA ALA A 12 17.06 -37.48 -39.38
C ALA A 12 17.64 -36.59 -38.25
N ALA A 13 18.20 -35.43 -38.64
CA ALA A 13 18.59 -34.40 -37.68
C ALA A 13 17.33 -33.83 -37.03
N LEU A 14 17.20 -33.96 -35.71
CA LEU A 14 16.15 -33.31 -34.94
C LEU A 14 16.38 -31.80 -34.98
N PRO A 15 15.34 -30.99 -35.23
CA PRO A 15 15.47 -29.54 -35.14
C PRO A 15 15.89 -29.16 -33.71
N GLN A 16 17.05 -28.51 -33.61
CA GLN A 16 17.48 -27.89 -32.34
C GLN A 16 16.57 -26.69 -32.08
N ALA A 17 15.83 -26.74 -31.00
CA ALA A 17 15.06 -25.56 -30.52
C ALA A 17 16.07 -24.43 -30.28
N GLU A 18 15.91 -23.32 -30.96
CA GLU A 18 16.67 -22.12 -30.67
C GLU A 18 16.42 -21.70 -29.21
N PRO A 19 17.45 -21.25 -28.45
CA PRO A 19 17.26 -20.77 -27.10
C PRO A 19 16.28 -19.60 -27.14
N ALA A 20 15.16 -19.72 -26.41
CA ALA A 20 14.21 -18.65 -26.29
C ALA A 20 14.94 -17.42 -25.74
N VAL A 21 14.97 -16.33 -26.51
CA VAL A 21 15.53 -15.06 -26.08
C VAL A 21 14.70 -14.61 -24.89
N GLN A 22 15.31 -14.62 -23.70
CA GLN A 22 14.66 -14.13 -22.49
C GLN A 22 14.63 -12.61 -22.56
N ILE A 23 13.50 -12.06 -23.01
CA ILE A 23 13.31 -10.62 -23.12
C ILE A 23 13.15 -10.08 -21.69
N VAL A 24 14.19 -9.40 -21.20
CA VAL A 24 14.13 -8.67 -19.93
C VAL A 24 13.32 -7.40 -20.17
N PRO A 25 12.23 -7.16 -19.42
CA PRO A 25 11.45 -5.93 -19.58
C PRO A 25 12.34 -4.71 -19.37
N PRO A 26 12.29 -3.69 -20.24
CA PRO A 26 13.00 -2.44 -19.98
C PRO A 26 12.47 -1.78 -18.70
N LEU A 27 13.27 -0.92 -18.07
CA LEU A 27 12.88 -0.19 -16.86
C LEU A 27 11.59 0.65 -17.03
N THR A 28 11.26 0.99 -18.26
CA THR A 28 10.05 1.71 -18.65
C THR A 28 8.83 0.79 -18.91
N GLY A 29 8.98 -0.53 -18.73
CA GLY A 29 7.95 -1.51 -19.08
C GLY A 29 7.99 -1.88 -20.57
N TRP A 30 6.93 -2.54 -21.05
CA TRP A 30 6.83 -3.03 -22.43
C TRP A 30 6.38 -1.97 -23.45
N ALA A 31 5.90 -0.81 -22.97
CA ALA A 31 5.44 0.26 -23.84
C ALA A 31 6.63 1.00 -24.46
N GLU A 32 6.48 1.37 -25.74
CA GLU A 32 7.40 2.30 -26.37
C GLU A 32 7.51 3.59 -25.55
N PRO A 33 8.73 4.09 -25.26
CA PRO A 33 8.91 5.29 -24.40
C PRO A 33 8.15 6.53 -24.86
N MET A 34 7.84 6.62 -26.16
CA MET A 34 7.11 7.74 -26.76
C MET A 34 5.64 7.40 -27.06
N SER A 35 5.16 6.23 -26.66
CA SER A 35 3.74 5.88 -26.82
C SER A 35 2.90 6.57 -25.75
N GLU A 36 1.76 7.11 -26.13
CA GLU A 36 0.74 7.59 -25.19
C GLU A 36 0.12 6.38 -24.51
N GLY A 37 0.57 6.10 -23.27
CA GLY A 37 -0.04 5.08 -22.42
C GLY A 37 -1.45 5.50 -22.01
N GLN A 38 -2.35 4.54 -21.91
CA GLN A 38 -3.64 4.81 -21.25
C GLN A 38 -3.39 5.13 -19.78
N ILE A 39 -3.75 6.34 -19.37
CA ILE A 39 -3.69 6.75 -17.97
C ILE A 39 -4.80 5.99 -17.22
N PRO A 40 -4.47 5.17 -16.22
CA PRO A 40 -5.49 4.51 -15.43
C PRO A 40 -6.35 5.57 -14.71
N PRO A 41 -7.63 5.30 -14.48
CA PRO A 41 -8.48 6.23 -13.74
C PRO A 41 -7.90 6.47 -12.35
N LEU A 42 -8.01 7.72 -11.87
CA LEU A 42 -7.61 8.05 -10.50
C LEU A 42 -8.43 7.21 -9.51
N GLY A 43 -7.74 6.63 -8.53
CA GLY A 43 -8.39 5.93 -7.45
C GLY A 43 -9.30 6.86 -6.65
N ARG A 44 -10.49 6.37 -6.30
CA ARG A 44 -11.42 7.11 -5.44
C ARG A 44 -11.15 6.80 -3.98
N PRO A 45 -11.21 7.79 -3.07
CA PRO A 45 -11.12 7.55 -1.65
C PRO A 45 -12.23 6.59 -1.18
N ILE A 46 -11.89 5.66 -0.31
CA ILE A 46 -12.87 4.84 0.41
C ILE A 46 -13.38 5.67 1.58
N THR A 47 -14.68 5.98 1.58
CA THR A 47 -15.33 6.84 2.59
C THR A 47 -16.58 6.19 3.15
N ASP A 48 -16.48 4.89 3.43
CA ASP A 48 -17.57 4.06 3.92
C ASP A 48 -17.79 4.14 5.45
N ASP A 49 -16.96 4.92 6.12
CA ASP A 49 -16.93 5.12 7.57
C ASP A 49 -16.69 3.82 8.38
N VAL A 50 -16.15 2.81 7.71
CA VAL A 50 -15.86 1.53 8.33
C VAL A 50 -14.44 1.51 8.88
N ARG A 51 -14.31 1.36 10.20
CA ARG A 51 -13.02 1.26 10.87
C ARG A 51 -12.25 0.04 10.41
N ARG A 52 -11.07 0.24 9.82
CA ARG A 52 -10.18 -0.84 9.37
C ARG A 52 -9.31 -1.35 10.52
N MET A 53 -9.05 -2.66 10.49
CA MET A 53 -8.12 -3.28 11.43
C MET A 53 -6.69 -2.88 11.09
N ARG A 54 -5.87 -2.66 12.11
CA ARG A 54 -4.43 -2.42 11.93
C ARG A 54 -3.72 -3.72 11.54
N ASN A 55 -2.71 -3.61 10.68
CA ASN A 55 -1.86 -4.75 10.32
C ASN A 55 -0.80 -5.02 11.40
N TYR A 56 -0.41 -3.99 12.18
CA TYR A 56 0.52 -4.10 13.30
C TYR A 56 0.11 -3.07 14.39
N PRO A 57 0.52 -3.29 15.67
CA PRO A 57 0.01 -2.50 16.82
C PRO A 57 0.21 -0.99 16.71
N GLU A 58 1.37 -0.55 16.20
CA GLU A 58 1.73 0.87 16.11
C GLU A 58 1.24 1.54 14.82
N GLN A 59 0.59 0.78 13.92
CA GLN A 59 0.08 1.36 12.66
C GLN A 59 -0.92 2.47 12.98
N PRO A 60 -0.72 3.68 12.43
CA PRO A 60 -1.74 4.72 12.50
C PRO A 60 -3.02 4.22 11.82
N PRO A 61 -4.18 4.32 12.47
CA PRO A 61 -5.45 3.96 11.83
C PRO A 61 -5.66 4.76 10.54
N VAL A 62 -6.18 4.10 9.51
CA VAL A 62 -6.56 4.79 8.27
C VAL A 62 -7.82 5.63 8.50
N ILE A 63 -7.96 6.69 7.71
CA ILE A 63 -9.12 7.59 7.74
C ILE A 63 -10.25 6.94 6.92
N PRO A 64 -11.40 6.57 7.52
CA PRO A 64 -12.47 5.88 6.81
C PRO A 64 -13.53 6.82 6.23
N HIS A 65 -13.44 8.11 6.49
CA HIS A 65 -14.40 9.13 6.04
C HIS A 65 -13.76 10.14 5.10
N SER A 66 -14.56 10.95 4.40
CA SER A 66 -14.05 12.03 3.59
C SER A 66 -13.39 13.10 4.46
N ILE A 67 -12.28 13.64 3.97
CA ILE A 67 -11.60 14.81 4.51
C ILE A 67 -11.57 15.96 3.50
N ASP A 68 -12.41 15.90 2.48
CA ASP A 68 -12.49 16.93 1.47
C ASP A 68 -12.87 18.27 2.11
N GLY A 69 -12.12 19.31 1.80
CA GLY A 69 -12.31 20.63 2.38
C GLY A 69 -11.85 20.78 3.85
N TYR A 70 -11.25 19.75 4.45
CA TYR A 70 -10.71 19.88 5.80
C TYR A 70 -9.44 20.71 5.80
N GLN A 71 -9.47 21.81 6.55
CA GLN A 71 -8.30 22.66 6.71
C GLN A 71 -7.35 22.04 7.75
N LEU A 72 -6.09 21.90 7.32
CA LEU A 72 -4.99 21.46 8.16
C LEU A 72 -3.80 22.37 7.92
N THR A 73 -3.71 23.42 8.72
CA THR A 73 -2.67 24.46 8.68
C THR A 73 -2.04 24.62 10.06
N VAL A 74 -1.02 25.44 10.19
CA VAL A 74 -0.39 25.73 11.49
C VAL A 74 -1.36 26.36 12.51
N ASN A 75 -2.43 27.01 12.03
CA ASN A 75 -3.39 27.72 12.88
C ASN A 75 -4.76 27.01 12.96
N THR A 76 -5.00 26.02 12.12
CA THR A 76 -6.29 25.33 12.04
C THR A 76 -6.08 23.87 11.79
N ASN A 77 -6.72 23.03 12.58
CA ASN A 77 -6.72 21.59 12.41
C ASN A 77 -8.13 21.04 12.59
N ARG A 78 -8.84 20.87 11.47
CA ARG A 78 -10.22 20.39 11.45
C ARG A 78 -10.41 19.01 12.08
N CYS A 79 -9.40 18.16 12.05
CA CYS A 79 -9.48 16.82 12.66
C CYS A 79 -9.73 16.90 14.17
N MET A 80 -9.12 17.89 14.83
CA MET A 80 -9.22 18.06 16.27
C MET A 80 -10.59 18.54 16.75
N ASP A 81 -11.41 19.13 15.86
CA ASP A 81 -12.77 19.58 16.20
C ASP A 81 -13.70 18.41 16.56
N CYS A 82 -13.35 17.20 16.13
CA CYS A 82 -14.10 15.99 16.44
C CYS A 82 -13.31 15.00 17.30
N HIS A 83 -11.98 14.91 17.10
CA HIS A 83 -11.16 13.85 17.68
C HIS A 83 -10.48 14.22 19.01
N LYS A 84 -10.45 15.51 19.42
CA LYS A 84 -9.96 15.88 20.77
C LYS A 84 -10.86 15.30 21.86
N PRO A 85 -10.31 14.91 23.02
CA PRO A 85 -11.07 14.29 24.11
C PRO A 85 -12.38 15.00 24.48
N GLN A 86 -12.36 16.34 24.50
CA GLN A 86 -13.51 17.15 24.85
C GLN A 86 -14.64 17.17 23.81
N PHE A 87 -14.38 16.70 22.58
CA PHE A 87 -15.37 16.75 21.50
C PHE A 87 -15.86 15.38 21.05
N THR A 88 -15.21 14.29 21.50
CA THR A 88 -15.54 12.93 21.04
C THR A 88 -16.92 12.47 21.47
N GLU A 89 -17.43 12.87 22.63
CA GLU A 89 -18.77 12.53 23.08
C GLU A 89 -19.84 13.09 22.12
N GLY A 90 -19.68 14.36 21.73
CA GLY A 90 -20.65 15.01 20.83
C GLY A 90 -20.51 14.62 19.37
N SER A 91 -19.29 14.29 18.91
CA SER A 91 -19.01 13.95 17.51
C SER A 91 -19.13 12.44 17.21
N GLY A 92 -19.05 11.58 18.23
CA GLY A 92 -18.93 10.12 18.06
C GLY A 92 -17.59 9.67 17.48
N ALA A 93 -16.65 10.59 17.27
CA ALA A 93 -15.33 10.26 16.71
C ALA A 93 -14.45 9.52 17.73
N PRO A 94 -13.59 8.60 17.30
CA PRO A 94 -12.62 7.98 18.20
C PRO A 94 -11.64 9.02 18.73
N MET A 95 -11.39 8.96 20.03
CA MET A 95 -10.50 9.89 20.73
C MET A 95 -9.04 9.70 20.32
N ILE A 96 -8.31 10.79 20.17
CA ILE A 96 -6.85 10.80 20.01
C ILE A 96 -6.19 10.11 21.21
N SER A 97 -5.29 9.16 20.96
CA SER A 97 -4.59 8.44 22.05
C SER A 97 -3.64 9.35 22.82
N VAL A 98 -3.39 9.02 24.08
CA VAL A 98 -2.49 9.78 24.97
C VAL A 98 -1.08 9.96 24.38
N THR A 99 -0.62 9.04 23.54
CA THR A 99 0.70 9.12 22.88
C THR A 99 0.85 10.32 21.95
N HIS A 100 -0.27 10.95 21.52
CA HIS A 100 -0.24 12.17 20.73
C HIS A 100 0.01 13.43 21.56
N PHE A 101 -0.18 13.32 22.86
CA PHE A 101 0.06 14.40 23.82
C PHE A 101 1.44 14.28 24.48
N GLN A 102 2.18 13.19 24.24
CA GLN A 102 3.51 12.98 24.80
C GLN A 102 4.59 13.63 23.95
N ASP A 103 5.47 14.39 24.56
CA ASP A 103 6.68 14.90 23.94
C ASP A 103 7.77 13.82 23.78
N ARG A 104 8.99 14.21 23.42
CA ARG A 104 10.11 13.27 23.23
C ARG A 104 10.66 12.72 24.53
N ASP A 105 10.44 13.45 25.61
CA ASP A 105 10.89 13.10 26.97
C ASP A 105 9.82 12.28 27.71
N GLY A 106 8.69 11.98 27.04
CA GLY A 106 7.58 11.21 27.60
C GLY A 106 6.63 12.04 28.47
N GLN A 107 6.84 13.35 28.57
CA GLN A 107 5.97 14.24 29.32
C GLN A 107 4.64 14.43 28.59
N VAL A 108 3.53 14.33 29.30
CA VAL A 108 2.20 14.56 28.76
C VAL A 108 1.88 16.04 28.78
N LEU A 109 1.61 16.60 27.61
CA LEU A 109 1.22 18.00 27.43
C LEU A 109 -0.30 18.16 27.51
N THR A 110 -0.75 19.40 27.65
CA THR A 110 -2.19 19.76 27.69
C THR A 110 -2.85 19.73 26.32
N ASP A 111 -2.06 19.75 25.23
CA ASP A 111 -2.53 19.65 23.86
C ASP A 111 -1.65 18.71 23.05
N VAL A 112 -2.12 18.39 21.83
CA VAL A 112 -1.37 17.53 20.89
C VAL A 112 0.01 18.14 20.61
N THR A 113 1.04 17.30 20.71
CA THR A 113 2.41 17.77 20.50
C THR A 113 2.62 18.27 19.06
N PRO A 114 3.50 19.25 18.83
CA PRO A 114 3.76 19.80 17.48
C PRO A 114 4.10 18.71 16.45
N ARG A 115 4.83 17.67 16.85
CA ARG A 115 5.22 16.55 15.97
C ARG A 115 4.04 15.63 15.56
N ARG A 116 2.91 15.72 16.26
CA ARG A 116 1.68 14.95 16.01
C ARG A 116 0.53 15.81 15.51
N TYR A 117 0.79 17.10 15.29
CA TYR A 117 -0.25 18.06 14.93
C TYR A 117 -0.79 17.87 13.50
N PHE A 118 0.08 17.52 12.55
CA PHE A 118 -0.32 17.26 11.16
C PHE A 118 -0.76 15.82 11.00
N CYS A 119 -2.03 15.56 11.26
CA CYS A 119 -2.61 14.21 11.33
C CYS A 119 -2.40 13.40 10.06
N THR A 120 -2.56 14.03 8.88
CA THR A 120 -2.42 13.37 7.57
C THR A 120 -0.98 12.98 7.21
N ALA A 121 0.01 13.41 7.99
CA ALA A 121 1.38 12.93 7.82
C ALA A 121 1.54 11.44 8.22
N CYS A 122 0.62 10.93 9.04
CA CYS A 122 0.62 9.54 9.50
C CYS A 122 -0.70 8.82 9.20
N HIS A 123 -1.84 9.51 9.30
CA HIS A 123 -3.15 8.97 9.00
C HIS A 123 -3.52 9.27 7.55
N VAL A 124 -3.80 8.22 6.77
CA VAL A 124 -4.09 8.33 5.34
C VAL A 124 -5.45 7.75 5.02
N GLN A 125 -6.10 8.28 3.96
CA GLN A 125 -7.26 7.64 3.36
C GLN A 125 -6.84 6.44 2.52
N GLN A 126 -7.68 5.44 2.45
CA GLN A 126 -7.53 4.35 1.51
C GLN A 126 -8.20 4.71 0.17
N THR A 127 -7.71 4.12 -0.91
CA THR A 127 -8.30 4.26 -2.24
C THR A 127 -8.70 2.90 -2.79
N ASP A 128 -9.62 2.91 -3.76
CA ASP A 128 -10.15 1.71 -4.41
C ASP A 128 -9.26 1.17 -5.54
N VAL A 129 -8.02 1.62 -5.62
CA VAL A 129 -7.05 1.09 -6.60
C VAL A 129 -6.51 -0.27 -6.19
N GLN A 130 -6.34 -1.13 -7.18
CA GLN A 130 -5.65 -2.40 -6.97
C GLN A 130 -4.14 -2.17 -6.84
N PRO A 131 -3.48 -2.75 -5.83
CA PRO A 131 -2.04 -2.65 -5.71
C PRO A 131 -1.35 -3.35 -6.87
N LEU A 132 -0.25 -2.77 -7.39
CA LEU A 132 0.55 -3.37 -8.45
C LEU A 132 1.16 -4.70 -8.04
N VAL A 133 1.45 -4.85 -6.74
CA VAL A 133 2.00 -6.07 -6.15
C VAL A 133 1.19 -6.41 -4.90
N PRO A 134 0.78 -7.68 -4.71
CA PRO A 134 0.10 -8.09 -3.48
C PRO A 134 0.94 -7.78 -2.24
N ASN A 135 0.29 -7.28 -1.18
CA ASN A 135 0.95 -7.09 0.10
C ASN A 135 1.22 -8.46 0.74
N GLN A 136 2.50 -8.81 0.86
CA GLN A 136 2.96 -10.05 1.52
C GLN A 136 3.53 -9.78 2.92
N PHE A 137 3.43 -8.55 3.42
CA PHE A 137 3.89 -8.23 4.76
C PHE A 137 3.15 -9.05 5.80
N ARG A 138 3.91 -9.65 6.71
CA ARG A 138 3.40 -10.37 7.88
C ARG A 138 4.03 -9.76 9.11
N ASP A 139 3.19 -9.30 10.03
CA ASP A 139 3.65 -8.80 11.31
C ASP A 139 4.19 -9.97 12.16
N GLY A 140 5.45 -9.88 12.59
CA GLY A 140 6.09 -10.88 13.43
C GLY A 140 5.39 -11.10 14.79
N TYR A 141 4.71 -10.08 15.30
CA TYR A 141 3.95 -10.17 16.55
C TYR A 141 2.68 -11.01 16.43
N ARG A 142 2.09 -11.14 15.26
CA ARG A 142 0.89 -11.96 15.04
C ARG A 142 1.15 -13.46 15.03
N HIS A 143 2.41 -13.88 14.89
CA HIS A 143 2.76 -15.30 14.82
C HIS A 143 3.02 -15.96 16.19
N ALA A 144 3.12 -15.18 17.26
CA ALA A 144 3.35 -15.71 18.61
C ALA A 144 2.06 -16.13 19.35
N GLY A 145 0.87 -15.94 18.79
CA GLY A 145 -0.39 -16.22 19.51
C GLY A 145 -1.66 -16.27 18.65
N GLY A 146 -1.57 -16.60 17.36
CA GLY A 146 -2.76 -16.73 16.52
C GLY A 146 -3.38 -18.12 16.59
N PRO A 147 -4.76 -18.26 16.42
CA PRO A 147 -5.33 -19.51 15.98
C PRO A 147 -4.92 -19.76 14.55
#